data_c7ebafccfc23ab255ee0edc6ed65505f
#
_entry.id   c7ebafccfc23ab255ee0edc6ed65505f
#
_cell.length_a   1.000
_cell.length_b   1.000
_cell.length_c   1.000
_cell.angle_alpha   90.00
_cell.angle_beta   90.00
_cell.angle_gamma   90.00
#
_symmetry.space_group_name_H-M   'P 1'
#
loop_
_entity.id
_entity.type
_entity.pdbx_description
1 polymer ?
#
loop_
_entity_poly.entity_id
_entity_poly.type
_entity_poly.pdbx_seq_one_letter_code
_entity_poly.pdbx_strand_id
1 'polypeptide(L)'
;MLQKLGFLPGFNKQVTSTGAESQWTGGENVRFRYGTPEKIGGWSQLGDSKLTGAARGLHHMVNKTGIKYSLIGTNRILYAYTGGVYYDIHPLVNPSGTAITSAFSTTNGQPTVTITFSSAHNFETGDIILFGDTSTFSAITGSNFGAADFCDKKFMVTSTPTGTTLTITMPGNEGGAGATTSGGITYFQYYHVGPPDQVGVFGYGISQWGGSVTNPQTTTLNGSLNNDAFGTGGSGTTINVASTTGFPSSGTNFIQVGTEEISYTGITATSFTGITRAVRGTTRAAHSTSATVTNYSGFSGWGQAATSTDKVAEPGMWSIDNLGSTAVALI
;
A
#
# COMPACT_ATOMS: atom_id res chain seq x y z
N MET A 1 13.95 -50.33 -38.40
CA MET A 1 14.00 -50.94 -37.07
C MET A 1 13.39 -49.91 -36.08
N LEU A 2 12.25 -50.24 -35.46
CA LEU A 2 11.62 -49.37 -34.44
C LEU A 2 12.26 -49.70 -33.09
N GLN A 3 12.97 -48.75 -32.50
CA GLN A 3 13.56 -48.88 -31.17
C GLN A 3 12.63 -48.25 -30.14
N LYS A 4 12.24 -49.02 -29.13
CA LYS A 4 11.42 -48.49 -28.02
C LYS A 4 12.32 -47.71 -27.06
N LEU A 5 12.13 -46.41 -26.97
CA LEU A 5 12.75 -45.54 -25.98
C LEU A 5 11.90 -45.53 -24.73
N GLY A 6 12.44 -45.94 -23.59
CA GLY A 6 11.78 -45.84 -22.29
C GLY A 6 12.46 -44.77 -21.47
N PHE A 7 11.64 -43.82 -20.94
CA PHE A 7 12.12 -42.78 -20.01
C PHE A 7 11.57 -43.03 -18.62
N LEU A 8 12.37 -42.79 -17.62
CA LEU A 8 11.95 -42.83 -16.22
C LEU A 8 11.11 -41.56 -15.90
N PRO A 9 10.01 -41.69 -15.17
CA PRO A 9 9.24 -40.54 -14.76
C PRO A 9 9.96 -39.73 -13.68
N GLY A 10 9.78 -38.40 -13.71
CA GLY A 10 10.41 -37.47 -12.77
C GLY A 10 11.57 -36.71 -13.37
N PHE A 11 12.04 -35.68 -12.65
CA PHE A 11 13.19 -34.88 -13.03
C PHE A 11 14.39 -35.23 -12.15
N ASN A 12 15.46 -35.69 -12.75
CA ASN A 12 16.73 -35.91 -12.03
C ASN A 12 17.62 -34.68 -12.14
N LYS A 13 17.76 -33.94 -11.02
CA LYS A 13 18.60 -32.75 -10.90
C LYS A 13 20.01 -33.06 -10.33
N GLN A 14 20.29 -34.29 -9.95
CA GLN A 14 21.55 -34.68 -9.29
C GLN A 14 22.64 -35.09 -10.27
N VAL A 15 22.29 -35.34 -11.53
CA VAL A 15 23.24 -35.71 -12.58
C VAL A 15 23.27 -34.64 -13.67
N THR A 16 24.41 -34.61 -14.39
CA THR A 16 24.51 -33.75 -15.58
C THR A 16 23.56 -34.23 -16.69
N SER A 17 23.19 -33.36 -17.61
CA SER A 17 22.34 -33.72 -18.75
C SER A 17 22.91 -34.86 -19.60
N THR A 18 24.24 -34.96 -19.67
CA THR A 18 24.97 -36.02 -20.39
C THR A 18 24.95 -37.35 -19.63
N GLY A 19 24.89 -37.30 -18.29
CA GLY A 19 24.84 -38.51 -17.44
C GLY A 19 23.41 -39.02 -17.15
N ALA A 20 22.40 -38.30 -17.62
CA ALA A 20 20.99 -38.59 -17.36
C ALA A 20 20.35 -39.39 -18.52
N GLU A 21 21.01 -40.44 -18.97
CA GLU A 21 20.44 -41.30 -20.03
C GLU A 21 19.05 -41.84 -19.60
N SER A 22 18.08 -41.75 -20.48
CA SER A 22 16.69 -42.17 -20.25
C SER A 22 15.97 -41.46 -19.09
N GLN A 23 16.45 -40.28 -18.68
CA GLN A 23 15.87 -39.46 -17.61
C GLN A 23 15.59 -38.04 -18.09
N TRP A 24 14.64 -37.40 -17.42
CA TRP A 24 14.33 -36.00 -17.65
C TRP A 24 15.17 -35.16 -16.68
N THR A 25 15.87 -34.16 -17.18
CA THR A 25 16.70 -33.26 -16.36
C THR A 25 16.02 -31.94 -16.04
N GLY A 26 14.93 -31.61 -16.73
CA GLY A 26 14.16 -30.41 -16.49
C GLY A 26 12.88 -30.39 -17.30
N GLY A 27 11.95 -29.54 -16.90
CA GLY A 27 10.70 -29.28 -17.58
C GLY A 27 9.86 -28.28 -16.81
N GLU A 28 8.98 -27.58 -17.51
CA GLU A 28 8.05 -26.61 -16.94
C GLU A 28 6.63 -26.97 -17.32
N ASN A 29 5.68 -26.74 -16.40
CA ASN A 29 4.26 -27.04 -16.62
C ASN A 29 3.96 -28.49 -17.01
N VAL A 30 4.73 -29.43 -16.44
CA VAL A 30 4.63 -30.86 -16.70
C VAL A 30 4.45 -31.61 -15.40
N ARG A 31 3.53 -32.60 -15.42
CA ARG A 31 3.43 -33.64 -14.38
C ARG A 31 3.65 -35.00 -15.00
N PHE A 32 4.07 -35.96 -14.19
CA PHE A 32 4.20 -37.36 -14.63
C PHE A 32 2.97 -38.14 -14.15
N ARG A 33 2.27 -38.75 -15.10
CA ARG A 33 1.11 -39.62 -14.84
C ARG A 33 1.27 -40.93 -15.58
N TYR A 34 1.10 -42.02 -14.87
CA TYR A 34 1.31 -43.35 -15.42
C TYR A 34 2.65 -43.57 -16.13
N GLY A 35 3.70 -42.92 -15.62
CA GLY A 35 5.05 -43.04 -16.17
C GLY A 35 5.34 -42.14 -17.38
N THR A 36 4.38 -41.36 -17.86
CA THR A 36 4.54 -40.46 -19.01
C THR A 36 4.39 -39.00 -18.60
N PRO A 37 5.18 -38.10 -19.22
CA PRO A 37 5.01 -36.66 -18.98
C PRO A 37 3.69 -36.20 -19.61
N GLU A 38 2.94 -35.41 -18.86
CA GLU A 38 1.67 -34.85 -19.24
C GLU A 38 1.71 -33.34 -18.93
N LYS A 39 1.20 -32.53 -19.84
CA LYS A 39 1.11 -31.09 -19.62
C LYS A 39 0.13 -30.82 -18.48
N ILE A 40 0.56 -30.01 -17.51
CA ILE A 40 -0.35 -29.47 -16.50
C ILE A 40 -1.27 -28.48 -17.20
N GLY A 41 -2.59 -28.61 -16.96
CA GLY A 41 -3.57 -27.64 -17.45
C GLY A 41 -3.25 -26.22 -16.91
N GLY A 42 -3.84 -25.23 -17.55
CA GLY A 42 -3.70 -23.84 -17.10
C GLY A 42 -4.34 -23.62 -15.71
N TRP A 43 -4.04 -22.48 -15.13
CA TRP A 43 -4.68 -22.02 -13.91
C TRP A 43 -6.07 -21.47 -14.21
N SER A 44 -7.05 -21.85 -13.43
CA SER A 44 -8.37 -21.21 -13.42
C SER A 44 -8.53 -20.42 -12.13
N GLN A 45 -9.25 -19.30 -12.21
CA GLN A 45 -9.59 -18.53 -11.03
C GLN A 45 -10.46 -19.37 -10.10
N LEU A 46 -10.13 -19.38 -8.82
CA LEU A 46 -10.96 -19.97 -7.78
C LEU A 46 -11.97 -18.93 -7.31
N GLY A 47 -13.25 -19.19 -7.49
CA GLY A 47 -14.31 -18.23 -7.19
C GLY A 47 -14.56 -17.23 -8.33
N ASP A 48 -15.57 -16.40 -8.14
CA ASP A 48 -16.14 -15.49 -9.15
C ASP A 48 -15.64 -14.04 -9.02
N SER A 49 -14.96 -13.71 -7.95
CA SER A 49 -14.54 -12.34 -7.66
C SER A 49 -13.07 -12.23 -7.25
N LYS A 50 -12.51 -11.03 -7.37
CA LYS A 50 -11.17 -10.71 -6.88
C LYS A 50 -11.22 -10.35 -5.41
N LEU A 51 -10.21 -10.80 -4.66
CA LEU A 51 -10.02 -10.38 -3.28
C LEU A 51 -9.53 -8.92 -3.24
N THR A 52 -9.99 -8.17 -2.24
CA THR A 52 -9.45 -6.85 -1.94
C THR A 52 -8.13 -7.01 -1.18
N GLY A 53 -7.04 -6.55 -1.79
CA GLY A 53 -5.69 -6.71 -1.24
C GLY A 53 -4.97 -7.97 -1.70
N ALA A 54 -3.72 -8.12 -1.26
CA ALA A 54 -2.87 -9.27 -1.54
C ALA A 54 -2.99 -10.31 -0.41
N ALA A 55 -3.22 -11.58 -0.75
CA ALA A 55 -3.29 -12.66 0.23
C ALA A 55 -1.94 -12.81 0.96
N ARG A 56 -1.97 -12.81 2.29
CA ARG A 56 -0.81 -12.92 3.18
C ARG A 56 -0.89 -14.11 4.13
N GLY A 57 -2.06 -14.67 4.33
CA GLY A 57 -2.27 -15.84 5.16
C GLY A 57 -3.38 -16.71 4.59
N LEU A 58 -3.22 -18.03 4.74
CA LEU A 58 -4.20 -19.02 4.30
C LEU A 58 -4.30 -20.11 5.37
N HIS A 59 -5.52 -20.43 5.78
CA HIS A 59 -5.77 -21.54 6.69
C HIS A 59 -7.02 -22.31 6.24
N HIS A 60 -6.96 -23.63 6.31
CA HIS A 60 -8.08 -24.51 5.99
C HIS A 60 -8.63 -25.13 7.25
N MET A 61 -9.93 -25.07 7.43
CA MET A 61 -10.63 -25.70 8.55
C MET A 61 -11.90 -26.44 8.11
N VAL A 62 -12.29 -27.37 8.94
CA VAL A 62 -13.56 -28.09 8.79
C VAL A 62 -14.36 -27.87 10.07
N ASN A 63 -15.60 -27.42 9.94
CA ASN A 63 -16.46 -27.23 11.09
C ASN A 63 -17.05 -28.57 11.59
N LYS A 64 -17.77 -28.54 12.72
CA LYS A 64 -18.40 -29.74 13.33
C LYS A 64 -19.45 -30.40 12.42
N THR A 65 -19.98 -29.69 11.44
CA THR A 65 -20.96 -30.22 10.47
C THR A 65 -20.31 -30.73 9.18
N GLY A 66 -18.97 -30.75 9.11
CA GLY A 66 -18.23 -31.24 7.95
C GLY A 66 -18.07 -30.22 6.81
N ILE A 67 -18.49 -28.98 6.98
CA ILE A 67 -18.32 -27.94 5.98
C ILE A 67 -16.86 -27.46 6.00
N LYS A 68 -16.26 -27.39 4.80
CA LYS A 68 -14.87 -26.94 4.62
C LYS A 68 -14.84 -25.45 4.37
N TYR A 69 -13.94 -24.76 5.08
CA TYR A 69 -13.66 -23.35 4.93
C TYR A 69 -12.18 -23.14 4.61
N SER A 70 -11.91 -22.18 3.75
CA SER A 70 -10.56 -21.62 3.58
C SER A 70 -10.58 -20.18 4.06
N LEU A 71 -9.87 -19.88 5.12
CA LEU A 71 -9.71 -18.53 5.65
C LEU A 71 -8.54 -17.87 4.92
N ILE A 72 -8.76 -16.69 4.36
CA ILE A 72 -7.79 -15.98 3.55
C ILE A 72 -7.62 -14.57 4.12
N GLY A 73 -6.50 -14.33 4.77
CA GLY A 73 -6.11 -13.01 5.25
C GLY A 73 -5.36 -12.24 4.15
N THR A 74 -5.92 -11.13 3.72
CA THR A 74 -5.22 -10.19 2.83
C THR A 74 -4.60 -9.07 3.65
N ASN A 75 -3.76 -8.26 3.04
CA ASN A 75 -3.26 -7.05 3.70
C ASN A 75 -4.34 -5.96 3.89
N ARG A 76 -5.61 -6.27 3.62
CA ARG A 76 -6.74 -5.33 3.77
C ARG A 76 -7.95 -5.93 4.45
N ILE A 77 -8.31 -7.17 4.14
CA ILE A 77 -9.57 -7.81 4.58
C ILE A 77 -9.33 -9.29 4.84
N LEU A 78 -10.03 -9.85 5.82
CA LEU A 78 -10.11 -11.28 6.09
C LEU A 78 -11.36 -11.86 5.41
N TYR A 79 -11.16 -12.93 4.63
CA TYR A 79 -12.21 -13.64 3.93
C TYR A 79 -12.35 -15.09 4.40
N ALA A 80 -13.56 -15.61 4.32
CA ALA A 80 -13.85 -17.03 4.36
C ALA A 80 -14.34 -17.48 2.97
N TYR A 81 -13.71 -18.50 2.43
CA TYR A 81 -14.15 -19.14 1.18
C TYR A 81 -14.81 -20.48 1.49
N THR A 82 -16.02 -20.67 1.02
CA THR A 82 -16.75 -21.94 1.09
C THR A 82 -17.78 -22.02 -0.01
N GLY A 83 -18.05 -23.22 -0.53
CA GLY A 83 -19.09 -23.44 -1.57
C GLY A 83 -18.87 -22.67 -2.87
N GLY A 84 -17.66 -22.24 -3.20
CA GLY A 84 -17.37 -21.46 -4.40
C GLY A 84 -17.43 -19.93 -4.22
N VAL A 85 -17.82 -19.46 -3.04
CA VAL A 85 -18.07 -18.03 -2.75
C VAL A 85 -17.12 -17.50 -1.68
N TYR A 86 -16.70 -16.25 -1.82
CA TYR A 86 -15.95 -15.52 -0.81
C TYR A 86 -16.90 -14.72 0.07
N TYR A 87 -16.78 -14.91 1.37
CA TYR A 87 -17.49 -14.14 2.39
C TYR A 87 -16.51 -13.23 3.09
N ASP A 88 -16.85 -11.97 3.16
CA ASP A 88 -16.14 -11.00 3.97
C ASP A 88 -16.50 -11.22 5.44
N ILE A 89 -15.51 -11.54 6.25
CA ILE A 89 -15.66 -11.78 7.69
C ILE A 89 -14.80 -10.83 8.52
N HIS A 90 -14.25 -9.80 7.89
CA HIS A 90 -13.39 -8.84 8.59
C HIS A 90 -14.22 -7.97 9.53
N PRO A 91 -13.76 -7.74 10.77
CA PRO A 91 -14.49 -6.92 11.74
C PRO A 91 -14.67 -5.47 11.23
N LEU A 92 -15.81 -4.89 11.58
CA LEU A 92 -16.14 -3.50 11.28
C LEU A 92 -16.01 -2.64 12.53
N VAL A 93 -15.45 -1.44 12.36
CA VAL A 93 -15.38 -0.42 13.42
C VAL A 93 -16.78 0.08 13.79
N ASN A 94 -17.65 0.23 12.77
CA ASN A 94 -19.03 0.70 12.90
C ASN A 94 -20.02 -0.30 12.28
N PRO A 95 -20.27 -1.46 12.92
CA PRO A 95 -21.06 -2.54 12.33
C PRO A 95 -22.54 -2.17 12.06
N SER A 96 -23.05 -1.13 12.70
CA SER A 96 -24.38 -0.58 12.43
C SER A 96 -24.40 0.36 11.22
N GLY A 97 -23.23 0.65 10.65
CA GLY A 97 -23.08 1.68 9.63
C GLY A 97 -23.20 3.10 10.16
N THR A 98 -22.68 4.05 9.43
CA THR A 98 -22.80 5.47 9.72
C THR A 98 -23.27 6.19 8.46
N ALA A 99 -24.32 7.02 8.59
CA ALA A 99 -24.83 7.77 7.46
C ALA A 99 -23.88 8.93 7.10
N ILE A 100 -23.57 9.06 5.83
CA ILE A 100 -22.92 10.25 5.29
C ILE A 100 -24.03 11.23 4.92
N THR A 101 -24.09 12.34 5.63
CA THR A 101 -25.07 13.40 5.39
C THR A 101 -24.53 14.52 4.50
N SER A 102 -23.26 14.43 4.13
CA SER A 102 -22.54 15.47 3.37
C SER A 102 -21.83 14.90 2.16
N ALA A 103 -21.43 15.67 1.42
CA ALA A 103 -20.80 16.03 0.19
C ALA A 103 -19.84 15.01 -0.39
N PHE A 104 -20.25 14.41 -1.48
CA PHE A 104 -19.34 13.89 -2.50
C PHE A 104 -19.00 15.01 -3.47
N SER A 105 -17.73 15.15 -3.85
CA SER A 105 -17.32 16.08 -4.90
C SER A 105 -16.34 15.43 -5.85
N THR A 106 -16.45 15.79 -7.13
CA THR A 106 -15.61 15.28 -8.21
C THR A 106 -15.02 16.45 -8.99
N THR A 107 -13.93 16.18 -9.70
CA THR A 107 -13.29 17.15 -10.60
C THR A 107 -13.36 16.60 -12.02
N ASN A 108 -13.65 17.48 -12.98
CA ASN A 108 -13.76 17.11 -14.38
C ASN A 108 -12.50 16.38 -14.87
N GLY A 109 -12.72 15.23 -15.52
CA GLY A 109 -11.65 14.41 -16.07
C GLY A 109 -10.80 13.66 -15.05
N GLN A 110 -11.18 13.68 -13.75
CA GLN A 110 -10.44 12.99 -12.70
C GLN A 110 -11.24 11.82 -12.11
N PRO A 111 -10.59 10.69 -11.83
CA PRO A 111 -11.25 9.56 -11.18
C PRO A 111 -11.39 9.73 -9.67
N THR A 112 -10.85 10.78 -9.09
CA THR A 112 -10.86 11.02 -7.66
C THR A 112 -12.19 11.59 -7.20
N VAL A 113 -12.76 10.96 -6.19
CA VAL A 113 -13.95 11.45 -5.48
C VAL A 113 -13.52 11.85 -4.08
N THR A 114 -13.84 13.10 -3.71
CA THR A 114 -13.64 13.60 -2.35
C THR A 114 -14.95 13.44 -1.58
N ILE A 115 -14.84 12.88 -0.39
CA ILE A 115 -15.95 12.64 0.52
C ILE A 115 -15.74 13.52 1.75
N THR A 116 -16.76 14.32 2.09
CA THR A 116 -16.72 15.19 3.26
C THR A 116 -17.69 14.66 4.32
N PHE A 117 -17.21 14.48 5.53
CA PHE A 117 -17.99 14.03 6.69
C PHE A 117 -18.40 15.22 7.55
N SER A 118 -19.53 15.11 8.22
CA SER A 118 -20.03 16.14 9.14
C SER A 118 -19.21 16.23 10.44
N SER A 119 -18.47 15.17 10.77
CA SER A 119 -17.58 15.09 11.92
C SER A 119 -16.28 14.41 11.51
N ALA A 120 -15.27 14.49 12.38
CA ALA A 120 -14.00 13.84 12.12
C ALA A 120 -14.18 12.33 11.89
N HIS A 121 -13.58 11.82 10.82
CA HIS A 121 -13.48 10.39 10.55
C HIS A 121 -12.16 9.85 11.12
N ASN A 122 -12.11 8.55 11.38
CA ASN A 122 -10.90 7.89 11.87
C ASN A 122 -10.25 7.02 10.78
N PHE A 123 -10.49 7.33 9.50
CA PHE A 123 -9.85 6.63 8.39
C PHE A 123 -8.42 7.09 8.22
N GLU A 124 -7.57 6.14 7.86
CA GLU A 124 -6.20 6.36 7.40
C GLU A 124 -6.08 6.02 5.91
N THR A 125 -5.04 6.55 5.28
CA THR A 125 -4.73 6.18 3.89
C THR A 125 -4.48 4.67 3.79
N GLY A 126 -5.16 4.02 2.85
CA GLY A 126 -5.08 2.57 2.67
C GLY A 126 -6.19 1.79 3.35
N ASP A 127 -6.98 2.39 4.24
CA ASP A 127 -8.17 1.76 4.81
C ASP A 127 -9.21 1.43 3.74
N ILE A 128 -10.08 0.49 4.08
CA ILE A 128 -11.21 0.14 3.22
C ILE A 128 -12.49 0.75 3.78
N ILE A 129 -13.17 1.48 2.93
CA ILE A 129 -14.54 1.93 3.16
C ILE A 129 -15.50 1.08 2.30
N LEU A 130 -16.56 0.58 2.91
CA LEU A 130 -17.67 -0.08 2.23
C LEU A 130 -18.87 0.86 2.27
N PHE A 131 -19.46 1.13 1.13
CA PHE A 131 -20.75 1.82 1.09
C PHE A 131 -21.86 0.78 1.11
N GLY A 132 -22.88 1.06 1.94
CA GLY A 132 -24.04 0.21 2.01
C GLY A 132 -25.00 0.46 0.83
N ASP A 133 -25.98 -0.44 0.72
CA ASP A 133 -27.12 -0.21 -0.17
C ASP A 133 -27.98 0.92 0.39
N THR A 134 -28.26 1.94 -0.41
CA THR A 134 -29.18 2.98 -0.05
C THR A 134 -30.04 3.39 -1.22
N SER A 135 -31.32 3.21 -1.05
CA SER A 135 -32.34 3.69 -1.98
C SER A 135 -32.44 5.22 -2.01
N THR A 136 -31.73 5.93 -1.15
CA THR A 136 -31.83 7.38 -0.96
C THR A 136 -30.62 8.17 -1.46
N PHE A 137 -29.54 7.50 -1.85
CA PHE A 137 -28.39 8.17 -2.45
C PHE A 137 -28.71 8.58 -3.88
N SER A 138 -28.76 9.87 -4.11
CA SER A 138 -28.88 10.43 -5.46
C SER A 138 -27.52 10.54 -6.13
N ALA A 139 -27.51 10.50 -7.45
CA ALA A 139 -26.28 10.71 -8.22
C ALA A 139 -25.63 12.06 -7.87
N ILE A 140 -24.30 12.12 -7.98
CA ILE A 140 -23.54 13.37 -7.85
C ILE A 140 -23.89 14.26 -9.05
N THR A 141 -24.53 15.37 -8.80
CA THR A 141 -25.01 16.29 -9.87
C THR A 141 -23.83 16.80 -10.70
N GLY A 142 -23.90 16.63 -12.01
CA GLY A 142 -22.85 17.04 -12.94
C GLY A 142 -21.71 16.02 -13.09
N SER A 143 -21.72 14.93 -12.32
CA SER A 143 -20.78 13.82 -12.40
C SER A 143 -21.37 12.66 -13.22
N ASN A 144 -20.50 11.81 -13.77
CA ASN A 144 -20.92 10.55 -14.40
C ASN A 144 -21.07 9.42 -13.38
N PHE A 145 -20.69 9.64 -12.12
CA PHE A 145 -20.83 8.64 -11.08
C PHE A 145 -22.21 8.69 -10.44
N GLY A 146 -22.93 7.59 -10.51
CA GLY A 146 -24.26 7.40 -9.96
C GLY A 146 -24.25 6.54 -8.68
N ALA A 147 -25.42 6.35 -8.09
CA ALA A 147 -25.58 5.51 -6.91
C ALA A 147 -25.01 4.09 -7.10
N ALA A 148 -25.24 3.49 -8.27
CA ALA A 148 -24.76 2.15 -8.60
C ALA A 148 -23.22 2.03 -8.63
N ASP A 149 -22.51 3.15 -8.68
CA ASP A 149 -21.04 3.15 -8.65
C ASP A 149 -20.49 3.05 -7.23
N PHE A 150 -21.29 3.38 -6.23
CA PHE A 150 -20.89 3.36 -4.81
C PHE A 150 -21.56 2.25 -4.01
N CYS A 151 -22.87 2.04 -4.19
CA CYS A 151 -23.65 1.11 -3.38
C CYS A 151 -23.08 -0.31 -3.40
N ASP A 152 -22.98 -0.92 -2.23
CA ASP A 152 -22.41 -2.27 -1.98
C ASP A 152 -20.99 -2.47 -2.50
N LYS A 153 -20.25 -1.38 -2.69
CA LYS A 153 -18.87 -1.44 -3.17
C LYS A 153 -17.86 -1.01 -2.13
N LYS A 154 -16.69 -1.63 -2.22
CA LYS A 154 -15.53 -1.36 -1.39
C LYS A 154 -14.55 -0.48 -2.15
N PHE A 155 -14.04 0.54 -1.46
CA PHE A 155 -13.00 1.42 -1.99
C PHE A 155 -11.85 1.53 -1.00
N MET A 156 -10.66 1.66 -1.54
CA MET A 156 -9.49 2.01 -0.74
C MET A 156 -9.44 3.53 -0.58
N VAL A 157 -9.25 4.00 0.63
CA VAL A 157 -8.98 5.39 0.93
C VAL A 157 -7.62 5.78 0.36
N THR A 158 -7.60 6.68 -0.60
CA THR A 158 -6.37 7.10 -1.28
C THR A 158 -5.63 8.23 -0.57
N SER A 159 -6.35 9.08 0.13
CA SER A 159 -5.77 10.08 1.03
C SER A 159 -6.80 10.59 2.04
N THR A 160 -6.31 11.19 3.11
CA THR A 160 -7.10 11.85 4.16
C THR A 160 -6.62 13.30 4.32
N PRO A 161 -7.03 14.22 3.41
CA PRO A 161 -6.52 15.60 3.40
C PRO A 161 -6.80 16.39 4.68
N THR A 162 -7.91 16.10 5.34
CA THR A 162 -8.28 16.68 6.64
C THR A 162 -8.94 15.61 7.52
N GLY A 163 -9.14 15.90 8.80
CA GLY A 163 -9.88 14.99 9.68
C GLY A 163 -11.35 14.76 9.30
N THR A 164 -11.90 15.56 8.38
CA THR A 164 -13.29 15.46 7.91
C THR A 164 -13.42 15.13 6.42
N THR A 165 -12.30 14.99 5.70
CA THR A 165 -12.32 14.69 4.27
C THR A 165 -11.40 13.53 3.94
N LEU A 166 -11.88 12.62 3.11
CA LEU A 166 -11.07 11.57 2.50
C LEU A 166 -11.29 11.52 0.99
N THR A 167 -10.39 10.87 0.28
CA THR A 167 -10.51 10.63 -1.15
C THR A 167 -10.50 9.15 -1.47
N ILE A 168 -11.26 8.78 -2.50
CA ILE A 168 -11.22 7.46 -3.12
C ILE A 168 -11.01 7.61 -4.62
N THR A 169 -10.56 6.56 -5.28
CA THR A 169 -10.37 6.54 -6.74
C THR A 169 -11.39 5.61 -7.38
N MET A 170 -12.16 6.15 -8.30
CA MET A 170 -13.15 5.42 -9.08
C MET A 170 -12.50 4.76 -10.31
N PRO A 171 -13.04 3.66 -10.82
CA PRO A 171 -12.59 3.10 -12.08
C PRO A 171 -13.00 4.00 -13.25
N GLY A 172 -12.03 4.65 -13.85
CA GLY A 172 -12.22 5.60 -14.96
C GLY A 172 -12.17 7.05 -14.53
N ASN A 173 -12.17 7.94 -15.51
CA ASN A 173 -12.18 9.39 -15.28
C ASN A 173 -13.61 9.91 -15.24
N GLU A 174 -13.83 10.84 -14.37
CA GLU A 174 -15.09 11.55 -14.26
C GLU A 174 -15.26 12.53 -15.45
N GLY A 175 -16.43 12.53 -16.07
CA GLY A 175 -16.70 13.31 -17.30
C GLY A 175 -17.26 14.71 -17.06
N GLY A 176 -17.45 15.15 -15.82
CA GLY A 176 -17.98 16.47 -15.47
C GLY A 176 -17.49 16.96 -14.13
N ALA A 177 -17.50 18.26 -13.90
CA ALA A 177 -17.27 18.83 -12.57
C ALA A 177 -18.51 18.59 -11.71
N GLY A 178 -18.44 17.61 -10.85
CA GLY A 178 -19.51 17.26 -9.94
C GLY A 178 -19.43 18.04 -8.66
N ALA A 179 -20.52 18.63 -8.29
CA ALA A 179 -20.73 19.12 -6.95
C ALA A 179 -21.66 18.18 -6.19
N THR A 180 -21.41 18.10 -4.95
CA THR A 180 -22.13 17.58 -3.83
C THR A 180 -23.60 17.33 -4.00
N THR A 181 -24.03 16.19 -3.60
CA THR A 181 -25.39 15.97 -3.18
C THR A 181 -25.48 15.70 -1.70
N SER A 182 -26.57 16.09 -1.12
CA SER A 182 -27.00 15.66 0.19
C SER A 182 -26.98 14.15 0.27
N GLY A 183 -26.28 13.62 1.25
CA GLY A 183 -26.10 12.25 1.59
C GLY A 183 -27.29 11.32 1.50
N GLY A 184 -27.26 10.30 2.27
CA GLY A 184 -28.18 9.20 2.29
C GLY A 184 -27.49 7.87 2.05
N ILE A 185 -26.15 7.88 1.90
CA ILE A 185 -25.40 6.64 1.85
C ILE A 185 -24.85 6.31 3.22
N THR A 186 -24.97 5.06 3.62
CA THR A 186 -24.35 4.53 4.81
C THR A 186 -22.97 4.00 4.47
N TYR A 187 -21.99 4.23 5.33
CA TYR A 187 -20.66 3.62 5.18
C TYR A 187 -20.33 2.73 6.35
N PHE A 188 -19.45 1.76 6.08
CA PHE A 188 -18.84 0.88 7.05
C PHE A 188 -17.34 1.01 6.93
N GLN A 189 -16.67 1.11 8.07
CA GLN A 189 -15.22 1.12 8.18
C GLN A 189 -14.74 -0.23 8.67
N TYR A 190 -13.79 -0.80 7.97
CA TYR A 190 -13.08 -1.99 8.43
C TYR A 190 -12.01 -1.62 9.44
N TYR A 191 -11.76 -2.51 10.41
CA TYR A 191 -10.57 -2.37 11.22
C TYR A 191 -9.33 -2.39 10.33
N HIS A 192 -8.35 -1.58 10.69
CA HIS A 192 -7.10 -1.52 9.95
C HIS A 192 -6.33 -2.86 10.07
N VAL A 193 -5.74 -3.32 8.97
CA VAL A 193 -4.95 -4.55 8.90
C VAL A 193 -3.48 -4.19 8.90
N GLY A 194 -2.80 -4.56 9.98
CA GLY A 194 -1.40 -4.24 10.18
C GLY A 194 -1.16 -2.82 10.70
N PRO A 195 0.08 -2.36 10.76
CA PRO A 195 0.37 -1.01 11.18
C PRO A 195 -0.17 -0.01 10.16
N PRO A 196 -0.67 1.15 10.62
CA PRO A 196 -1.14 2.21 9.74
C PRO A 196 -0.03 2.66 8.78
N ASP A 197 -0.42 3.08 7.57
CA ASP A 197 0.50 3.67 6.59
C ASP A 197 0.99 5.03 7.10
N GLN A 198 1.86 5.02 8.10
CA GLN A 198 2.45 6.24 8.65
C GLN A 198 3.67 6.65 7.83
N VAL A 199 3.85 7.95 7.72
CA VAL A 199 5.10 8.53 7.19
C VAL A 199 6.26 8.03 8.04
N GLY A 200 7.22 7.33 7.42
CA GLY A 200 8.36 6.77 8.14
C GLY A 200 8.24 5.29 8.53
N VAL A 201 7.17 4.61 8.15
CA VAL A 201 7.02 3.18 8.37
C VAL A 201 7.54 2.41 7.15
N PHE A 202 8.47 1.48 7.38
CA PHE A 202 9.10 0.67 6.35
C PHE A 202 8.86 -0.81 6.61
N GLY A 203 8.64 -1.57 5.56
CA GLY A 203 8.53 -3.00 5.65
C GLY A 203 8.45 -3.67 4.29
N TYR A 204 8.68 -4.96 4.26
CA TYR A 204 8.55 -5.75 3.05
C TYR A 204 7.10 -5.70 2.55
N GLY A 205 6.88 -5.06 1.40
CA GLY A 205 5.56 -4.90 0.79
C GLY A 205 4.75 -3.68 1.27
N ILE A 206 5.30 -2.82 2.12
CA ILE A 206 4.65 -1.58 2.59
C ILE A 206 5.23 -0.35 1.90
N SER A 207 6.52 -0.38 1.53
CA SER A 207 7.19 0.71 0.83
C SER A 207 8.22 0.18 -0.16
N GLN A 208 8.97 1.06 -0.80
CA GLN A 208 10.05 0.68 -1.70
C GLN A 208 11.16 -0.07 -0.94
N TRP A 209 11.86 -0.96 -1.63
CA TRP A 209 13.06 -1.61 -1.12
C TRP A 209 14.09 -0.57 -0.67
N GLY A 210 14.52 -0.65 0.58
CA GLY A 210 15.46 0.30 1.17
C GLY A 210 14.80 1.38 2.03
N GLY A 211 13.50 1.31 2.23
CA GLY A 211 12.78 2.26 3.10
C GLY A 211 12.63 3.64 2.46
N SER A 212 11.58 3.81 1.68
CA SER A 212 11.20 5.10 1.10
C SER A 212 9.84 5.51 1.62
N VAL A 213 9.69 6.76 2.00
CA VAL A 213 8.36 7.36 2.21
C VAL A 213 7.64 7.41 0.87
N THR A 214 6.44 6.91 0.82
CA THR A 214 5.62 6.82 -0.40
C THR A 214 5.33 8.19 -1.02
N ASN A 215 5.45 9.25 -0.24
CA ASN A 215 5.27 10.63 -0.68
C ASN A 215 6.10 11.58 0.21
N PRO A 216 7.41 11.68 0.00
CA PRO A 216 8.25 12.52 0.84
C PRO A 216 7.83 13.98 0.71
N GLN A 217 7.76 14.68 1.85
CA GLN A 217 7.54 16.11 1.85
C GLN A 217 8.62 16.80 1.03
N THR A 218 8.21 17.68 0.14
CA THR A 218 9.14 18.45 -0.70
C THR A 218 8.95 19.95 -0.52
N THR A 219 10.02 20.68 -0.74
CA THR A 219 10.05 22.14 -0.85
C THR A 219 11.10 22.53 -1.89
N THR A 220 11.35 23.80 -2.09
CA THR A 220 12.38 24.29 -3.03
C THR A 220 13.35 25.21 -2.32
N LEU A 221 14.60 25.23 -2.77
CA LEU A 221 15.60 26.17 -2.28
C LEU A 221 15.18 27.62 -2.59
N ASN A 222 15.29 28.48 -1.60
CA ASN A 222 15.17 29.92 -1.74
C ASN A 222 16.58 30.55 -1.66
N GLY A 223 17.28 30.49 -2.78
CA GLY A 223 18.70 30.82 -2.93
C GLY A 223 19.52 29.61 -3.39
N SER A 224 20.65 29.86 -4.01
CA SER A 224 21.59 28.80 -4.43
C SER A 224 22.43 28.31 -3.25
N LEU A 225 22.86 27.05 -3.29
CA LEU A 225 23.87 26.48 -2.41
C LEU A 225 25.16 26.29 -3.21
N ASN A 226 26.25 26.85 -2.76
CA ASN A 226 27.56 26.61 -3.36
C ASN A 226 28.17 25.29 -2.90
N ASN A 227 29.24 24.87 -3.56
CA ASN A 227 30.00 23.66 -3.20
C ASN A 227 31.02 23.93 -2.07
N ASP A 228 30.69 24.80 -1.15
CA ASP A 228 31.47 25.05 0.07
C ASP A 228 30.80 24.38 1.31
N ALA A 229 31.48 24.41 2.46
CA ALA A 229 31.01 23.75 3.67
C ALA A 229 29.62 24.24 4.13
N PHE A 230 29.29 25.48 3.81
CA PHE A 230 28.12 26.15 4.38
C PHE A 230 27.19 26.79 3.32
N GLY A 231 27.46 26.69 2.04
CA GLY A 231 26.66 27.36 1.02
C GLY A 231 26.74 28.90 1.12
N THR A 232 27.19 29.58 0.10
CA THR A 232 27.13 31.02 0.05
C THR A 232 25.72 31.48 -0.26
N GLY A 233 25.13 32.19 0.65
CA GLY A 233 23.75 32.68 0.54
C GLY A 233 22.95 32.41 1.80
N GLY A 234 23.40 31.48 2.61
CA GLY A 234 23.00 31.33 3.99
C GLY A 234 24.18 31.55 4.91
N SER A 235 24.08 32.37 5.90
CA SER A 235 25.09 32.53 6.94
C SER A 235 25.33 31.17 7.61
N GLY A 236 26.37 30.49 7.24
CA GLY A 236 27.09 29.46 7.97
C GLY A 236 26.37 28.16 8.34
N THR A 237 25.11 28.12 8.72
CA THR A 237 24.46 26.95 9.28
C THR A 237 22.99 26.82 8.87
N THR A 238 22.55 27.60 7.89
CA THR A 238 21.14 27.71 7.52
C THR A 238 20.95 27.54 6.02
N ILE A 239 19.95 26.77 5.63
CA ILE A 239 19.50 26.63 4.25
C ILE A 239 18.10 27.23 4.15
N ASN A 240 17.95 28.26 3.30
CA ASN A 240 16.67 28.89 3.04
C ASN A 240 15.86 28.10 2.01
N VAL A 241 14.58 27.94 2.28
CA VAL A 241 13.62 27.23 1.42
C VAL A 241 12.30 27.98 1.37
N ALA A 242 11.44 27.60 0.42
CA ALA A 242 10.13 28.24 0.25
C ALA A 242 9.23 28.01 1.48
N SER A 243 9.24 26.82 2.06
CA SER A 243 8.48 26.45 3.28
C SER A 243 9.08 25.21 3.91
N THR A 244 9.01 25.12 5.23
CA THR A 244 9.41 23.92 6.01
C THR A 244 8.19 23.17 6.58
N THR A 245 6.97 23.55 6.17
CA THR A 245 5.74 22.89 6.64
C THR A 245 5.77 21.41 6.31
N GLY A 246 5.53 20.55 7.30
CA GLY A 246 5.53 19.10 7.16
C GLY A 246 6.91 18.44 7.29
N PHE A 247 7.99 19.22 7.47
CA PHE A 247 9.30 18.67 7.80
C PHE A 247 9.44 18.49 9.32
N PRO A 248 10.16 17.44 9.78
CA PRO A 248 10.42 17.25 11.20
C PRO A 248 11.16 18.45 11.83
N SER A 249 10.72 18.87 13.02
CA SER A 249 11.23 20.09 13.69
C SER A 249 12.22 19.83 14.82
N SER A 250 12.41 18.58 15.24
CA SER A 250 13.26 18.22 16.38
C SER A 250 14.14 17.01 16.08
N GLY A 251 15.26 16.92 16.74
CA GLY A 251 16.27 15.87 16.53
C GLY A 251 17.13 16.10 15.29
N THR A 252 17.98 15.13 14.97
CA THR A 252 18.78 15.15 13.73
C THR A 252 17.97 14.56 12.60
N ASN A 253 17.67 15.37 11.61
CA ASN A 253 16.87 15.02 10.46
C ASN A 253 17.67 15.21 9.17
N PHE A 254 17.15 14.70 8.07
CA PHE A 254 17.86 14.68 6.79
C PHE A 254 16.99 15.22 5.66
N ILE A 255 17.60 15.95 4.77
CA ILE A 255 17.04 16.38 3.48
C ILE A 255 17.97 15.95 2.37
N GLN A 256 17.40 15.74 1.18
CA GLN A 256 18.17 15.49 -0.04
C GLN A 256 17.94 16.62 -1.03
N VAL A 257 19.03 17.09 -1.63
CA VAL A 257 19.02 18.06 -2.74
C VAL A 257 19.86 17.47 -3.87
N GLY A 258 19.23 17.16 -4.98
CA GLY A 258 19.89 16.38 -6.04
C GLY A 258 20.33 15.00 -5.51
N THR A 259 21.64 14.75 -5.50
CA THR A 259 22.24 13.52 -4.93
C THR A 259 22.92 13.73 -3.58
N GLU A 260 22.90 14.94 -3.04
CA GLU A 260 23.52 15.28 -1.77
C GLU A 260 22.52 15.14 -0.63
N GLU A 261 22.92 14.43 0.44
CA GLU A 261 22.20 14.39 1.69
C GLU A 261 22.79 15.38 2.69
N ILE A 262 21.90 16.08 3.35
CA ILE A 262 22.22 17.15 4.29
C ILE A 262 21.45 16.91 5.58
N SER A 263 22.13 16.89 6.72
CA SER A 263 21.44 16.85 8.01
C SER A 263 21.14 18.25 8.53
N TYR A 264 20.07 18.33 9.33
CA TYR A 264 19.68 19.54 10.06
C TYR A 264 19.15 19.19 11.45
N THR A 265 19.19 20.13 12.38
CA THR A 265 18.75 19.92 13.76
C THR A 265 17.58 20.81 14.17
N GLY A 266 17.18 21.77 13.35
CA GLY A 266 16.05 22.64 13.61
C GLY A 266 15.50 23.27 12.33
N ILE A 267 14.30 23.84 12.45
CA ILE A 267 13.62 24.54 11.35
C ILE A 267 13.05 25.88 11.82
N THR A 268 12.95 26.83 10.90
CA THR A 268 12.06 27.99 10.98
C THR A 268 10.96 27.82 9.93
N ALA A 269 10.05 28.76 9.76
CA ALA A 269 9.01 28.67 8.72
C ALA A 269 9.57 28.51 7.29
N THR A 270 10.78 29.01 7.03
CA THR A 270 11.39 29.11 5.71
C THR A 270 12.87 28.71 5.68
N SER A 271 13.38 28.03 6.69
CA SER A 271 14.77 27.58 6.69
C SER A 271 15.02 26.36 7.54
N PHE A 272 16.02 25.57 7.15
CA PHE A 272 16.65 24.53 7.96
C PHE A 272 17.86 25.11 8.67
N THR A 273 18.07 24.75 9.93
CA THR A 273 19.15 25.26 10.78
C THR A 273 19.98 24.13 11.38
N GLY A 274 21.22 24.44 11.78
CA GLY A 274 22.15 23.46 12.34
C GLY A 274 22.50 22.38 11.31
N ILE A 275 22.80 22.77 10.08
CA ILE A 275 23.05 21.90 8.94
C ILE A 275 24.46 21.30 8.93
N THR A 276 24.56 20.07 8.44
CA THR A 276 25.81 19.43 8.03
C THR A 276 25.63 18.86 6.64
N ARG A 277 26.49 19.25 5.71
CA ARG A 277 26.41 18.84 4.30
C ARG A 277 27.18 17.56 4.03
N ALA A 278 26.80 16.89 2.93
CA ALA A 278 27.45 15.67 2.45
C ALA A 278 27.51 14.56 3.53
N VAL A 279 26.38 14.34 4.20
CA VAL A 279 26.26 13.24 5.19
C VAL A 279 25.98 11.90 4.51
N ARG A 280 26.08 10.82 5.25
CA ARG A 280 25.77 9.45 4.82
C ARG A 280 26.55 9.00 3.57
N GLY A 281 27.78 9.50 3.40
CA GLY A 281 28.65 9.12 2.28
C GLY A 281 28.34 9.78 0.96
N THR A 282 27.46 10.79 0.93
CA THR A 282 27.20 11.59 -0.26
C THR A 282 28.29 12.64 -0.51
N THR A 283 28.33 13.18 -1.70
CA THR A 283 29.31 14.21 -2.09
C THR A 283 28.62 15.57 -2.14
N ARG A 284 29.27 16.57 -1.57
CA ARG A 284 28.80 17.95 -1.64
C ARG A 284 28.78 18.47 -3.08
N ALA A 285 27.72 19.16 -3.42
CA ALA A 285 27.53 19.75 -4.73
C ALA A 285 26.96 21.18 -4.66
N ALA A 286 27.09 21.92 -5.73
CA ALA A 286 26.38 23.19 -5.89
C ALA A 286 24.94 22.91 -6.32
N HIS A 287 23.98 23.64 -5.77
CA HIS A 287 22.56 23.51 -6.11
C HIS A 287 22.00 24.88 -6.48
N SER A 288 21.23 24.93 -7.58
CA SER A 288 20.60 26.16 -8.03
C SER A 288 19.42 26.58 -7.17
N THR A 289 19.09 27.85 -7.18
CA THR A 289 17.81 28.35 -6.66
C THR A 289 16.65 27.54 -7.26
N SER A 290 15.62 27.30 -6.46
CA SER A 290 14.45 26.47 -6.83
C SER A 290 14.73 24.98 -7.02
N ALA A 291 15.94 24.48 -6.73
CA ALA A 291 16.18 23.04 -6.69
C ALA A 291 15.27 22.38 -5.64
N THR A 292 14.74 21.23 -5.99
CA THR A 292 13.85 20.45 -5.10
C THR A 292 14.63 19.96 -3.87
N VAL A 293 14.06 20.18 -2.72
CA VAL A 293 14.51 19.68 -1.41
C VAL A 293 13.50 18.64 -0.94
N THR A 294 13.95 17.43 -0.74
CA THR A 294 13.09 16.30 -0.35
C THR A 294 13.38 15.91 1.09
N ASN A 295 12.35 15.66 1.89
CA ASN A 295 12.52 15.12 3.23
C ASN A 295 13.10 13.70 3.13
N TYR A 296 14.27 13.52 3.72
CA TYR A 296 15.03 12.26 3.72
C TYR A 296 15.19 11.67 5.13
N SER A 297 14.50 12.25 6.12
CA SER A 297 14.63 11.87 7.53
C SER A 297 14.15 10.44 7.81
N GLY A 298 13.19 9.97 7.04
CA GLY A 298 12.65 8.61 7.16
C GLY A 298 13.43 7.54 6.38
N PHE A 299 14.52 7.86 5.70
CA PHE A 299 15.29 6.89 4.92
C PHE A 299 16.44 6.34 5.75
N SER A 300 16.48 5.03 5.90
CA SER A 300 17.64 4.30 6.36
C SER A 300 18.17 3.41 5.23
N GLY A 301 19.45 3.57 4.88
CA GLY A 301 20.10 2.72 3.89
C GLY A 301 20.47 1.35 4.45
N TRP A 302 20.85 0.43 3.58
CA TRP A 302 21.39 -0.88 3.96
C TRP A 302 22.62 -0.69 4.87
N GLY A 303 22.59 -1.32 6.04
CA GLY A 303 23.68 -1.24 7.03
C GLY A 303 23.66 0.00 7.92
N GLN A 304 22.67 0.87 7.79
CA GLN A 304 22.47 1.97 8.73
C GLN A 304 21.47 1.54 9.80
N ALA A 305 21.78 1.87 11.05
CA ALA A 305 20.83 1.68 12.13
C ALA A 305 19.61 2.59 11.90
N ALA A 306 18.41 2.02 12.00
CA ALA A 306 17.20 2.82 12.08
C ALA A 306 17.30 3.79 13.25
N THR A 307 16.78 5.01 13.08
CA THR A 307 16.66 5.93 14.21
C THR A 307 15.69 5.30 15.22
N SER A 308 15.82 5.64 16.49
CA SER A 308 14.99 5.06 17.56
C SER A 308 13.48 5.32 17.39
N THR A 309 13.11 6.18 16.45
CA THR A 309 11.73 6.51 16.07
C THR A 309 11.25 5.78 14.81
N ASP A 310 12.18 5.17 14.05
CA ASP A 310 11.82 4.42 12.85
C ASP A 310 11.32 3.05 13.27
N LYS A 311 10.06 2.82 13.10
CA LYS A 311 9.46 1.49 13.28
C LYS A 311 9.48 0.77 11.94
N VAL A 312 10.16 -0.36 11.89
CA VAL A 312 9.97 -1.32 10.80
C VAL A 312 8.57 -1.89 11.00
N ALA A 313 7.65 -1.55 10.12
CA ALA A 313 6.36 -2.19 10.10
C ALA A 313 6.51 -3.53 9.40
N GLU A 314 6.24 -4.60 10.09
CA GLU A 314 6.05 -5.88 9.44
C GLU A 314 4.81 -5.81 8.55
N PRO A 315 4.87 -6.34 7.31
CA PRO A 315 3.68 -6.46 6.49
C PRO A 315 2.67 -7.29 7.27
N GLY A 316 1.43 -6.80 7.40
CA GLY A 316 0.37 -7.48 8.14
C GLY A 316 0.27 -8.94 7.71
N MET A 317 0.93 -9.80 8.45
CA MET A 317 0.90 -11.24 8.25
C MET A 317 -0.13 -11.81 9.22
N TRP A 318 -1.06 -12.55 8.67
CA TRP A 318 -2.06 -13.22 9.45
C TRP A 318 -1.50 -14.51 10.06
N SER A 319 -1.66 -14.64 11.36
CA SER A 319 -1.62 -15.94 12.04
C SER A 319 -3.07 -16.42 12.18
N ILE A 320 -3.42 -17.43 11.41
CA ILE A 320 -4.78 -17.96 11.36
C ILE A 320 -4.74 -19.41 11.79
N ASP A 321 -5.59 -19.76 12.75
CA ASP A 321 -5.75 -21.12 13.24
C ASP A 321 -7.21 -21.36 13.62
N ASN A 322 -7.55 -22.55 14.07
CA ASN A 322 -8.88 -22.87 14.55
C ASN A 322 -8.87 -23.60 15.90
N LEU A 323 -9.77 -23.23 16.77
CA LEU A 323 -10.07 -23.94 18.00
C LEU A 323 -11.41 -24.68 17.81
N GLY A 324 -11.33 -25.96 17.46
CA GLY A 324 -12.51 -26.73 17.04
C GLY A 324 -13.14 -26.13 15.78
N SER A 325 -14.38 -25.63 15.88
CA SER A 325 -15.09 -24.99 14.77
C SER A 325 -15.04 -23.46 14.80
N THR A 326 -14.27 -22.89 15.71
CA THR A 326 -14.09 -21.44 15.83
C THR A 326 -12.78 -21.03 15.17
N ALA A 327 -12.84 -20.13 14.19
CA ALA A 327 -11.67 -19.53 13.60
C ALA A 327 -11.04 -18.50 14.54
N VAL A 328 -9.73 -18.53 14.66
CA VAL A 328 -8.93 -17.54 15.39
C VAL A 328 -7.97 -16.90 14.40
N ALA A 329 -8.02 -15.60 14.27
CA ALA A 329 -7.16 -14.85 13.40
C ALA A 329 -6.51 -13.70 14.18
N LEU A 330 -5.21 -13.56 14.06
CA LEU A 330 -4.40 -12.53 14.67
C LEU A 330 -3.54 -11.87 13.60
N ILE A 331 -3.38 -10.56 13.70
CA ILE A 331 -2.49 -9.74 12.88
C ILE A 331 -1.39 -9.15 13.74
#